data_50bf4b8a5426084f1dd618e3c50cf65a
#
_entry.id   50bf4b8a5426084f1dd618e3c50cf65a
#
_cell.length_a   1.000
_cell.length_b   1.000
_cell.length_c   1.000
_cell.angle_alpha   90.00
_cell.angle_beta   90.00
_cell.angle_gamma   90.00
#
_symmetry.space_group_name_H-M   'P 1'
#
loop_
_entity.id
_entity.type
_entity.pdbx_description
1 polymer ?
#
loop_
_entity_poly.entity_id
_entity_poly.type
_entity_poly.pdbx_seq_one_letter_code
_entity_poly.pdbx_strand_id
1 'polypeptide(L)'
;MKELIEAGKITHWGISEADEDTLRRAHAVCPVTAVQNRYSMMYRDYEKLFPVLEELNIGFVAFSPLANGLLSAKYNKNSKFDAQTDYRSAMPQFTARAFDKNEKLIRYLEEMADNKNATPAQISLAWMLAKKPWIVPIPGTRKYDRLIENGRSADVELTEEEVKEIDRMLDRPANVRGIRRVKSRVRYRN
;
A
#
# COMPACT_ATOMS: atom_id res chain seq x y z
N MET A 1 20.47 7.39 -15.35
CA MET A 1 19.11 7.44 -15.91
C MET A 1 19.00 8.44 -17.03
N LYS A 2 19.43 9.69 -16.82
CA LYS A 2 19.41 10.73 -17.86
C LYS A 2 20.05 10.27 -19.19
N GLU A 3 21.29 9.77 -19.15
CA GLU A 3 21.99 9.22 -20.33
C GLU A 3 21.24 8.07 -21.04
N LEU A 4 20.52 7.24 -20.27
CA LEU A 4 19.72 6.16 -20.86
C LEU A 4 18.49 6.68 -21.58
N ILE A 5 17.87 7.75 -21.08
CA ILE A 5 16.76 8.43 -21.75
C ILE A 5 17.27 9.12 -23.02
N GLU A 6 18.36 9.86 -22.94
CA GLU A 6 18.99 10.54 -24.07
C GLU A 6 19.43 9.57 -25.17
N ALA A 7 19.88 8.37 -24.78
CA ALA A 7 20.21 7.30 -25.71
C ALA A 7 18.99 6.50 -26.23
N GLY A 8 17.77 6.88 -25.86
CA GLY A 8 16.52 6.20 -26.26
C GLY A 8 16.35 4.78 -25.74
N LYS A 9 17.13 4.38 -24.69
CA LYS A 9 17.08 3.03 -24.13
C LYS A 9 15.94 2.84 -23.13
N ILE A 10 15.51 3.91 -22.47
CA ILE A 10 14.34 3.97 -21.61
C ILE A 10 13.59 5.26 -21.86
N THR A 11 12.29 5.29 -21.61
CA THR A 11 11.46 6.49 -21.77
C THR A 11 11.26 7.20 -20.44
N HIS A 12 11.14 6.43 -19.35
CA HIS A 12 10.83 6.92 -18.01
C HIS A 12 11.60 6.11 -16.97
N TRP A 13 11.70 6.66 -15.76
CA TRP A 13 12.30 5.96 -14.63
C TRP A 13 11.63 6.32 -13.31
N GLY A 14 11.81 5.45 -12.33
CA GLY A 14 11.30 5.66 -10.98
C GLY A 14 12.34 5.30 -9.92
N ILE A 15 12.06 5.69 -8.69
CA ILE A 15 12.89 5.43 -7.51
C ILE A 15 12.06 4.73 -6.44
N SER A 16 12.69 3.87 -5.61
CA SER A 16 12.01 3.15 -4.54
C SER A 16 12.46 3.62 -3.16
N GLU A 17 11.51 3.70 -2.23
CA GLU A 17 11.70 4.06 -0.82
C GLU A 17 12.48 5.37 -0.58
N ALA A 18 12.37 6.32 -1.50
CA ALA A 18 12.96 7.64 -1.37
C ALA A 18 12.17 8.50 -0.36
N ASP A 19 12.89 9.27 0.43
CA ASP A 19 12.35 10.38 1.19
C ASP A 19 12.30 11.66 0.34
N GLU A 20 11.75 12.74 0.89
CA GLU A 20 11.57 13.99 0.16
C GLU A 20 12.89 14.58 -0.34
N ASP A 21 13.94 14.64 0.49
CA ASP A 21 15.25 15.20 0.10
C ASP A 21 15.85 14.42 -1.07
N THR A 22 15.87 13.09 -0.95
CA THR A 22 16.37 12.21 -2.00
C THR A 22 15.58 12.38 -3.29
N LEU A 23 14.25 12.49 -3.19
CA LEU A 23 13.36 12.64 -4.34
C LEU A 23 13.61 13.96 -5.07
N ARG A 24 13.68 15.09 -4.33
CA ARG A 24 13.96 16.41 -4.90
C ARG A 24 15.33 16.46 -5.58
N ARG A 25 16.36 15.93 -4.96
CA ARG A 25 17.72 15.87 -5.53
C ARG A 25 17.78 14.99 -6.78
N ALA A 26 17.14 13.83 -6.76
CA ALA A 26 17.09 12.95 -7.92
C ALA A 26 16.31 13.58 -9.08
N HIS A 27 15.17 14.21 -8.80
CA HIS A 27 14.34 14.87 -9.79
C HIS A 27 15.04 16.07 -10.45
N ALA A 28 15.82 16.83 -9.68
CA ALA A 28 16.61 17.96 -10.20
C ALA A 28 17.69 17.53 -11.21
N VAL A 29 18.23 16.31 -11.09
CA VAL A 29 19.22 15.77 -12.04
C VAL A 29 18.56 15.17 -13.27
N CYS A 30 17.48 14.42 -13.07
CA CYS A 30 16.71 13.78 -14.13
C CYS A 30 15.27 13.60 -13.63
N PRO A 31 14.26 14.19 -14.28
CA PRO A 31 12.89 14.14 -13.81
C PRO A 31 12.44 12.70 -13.49
N VAL A 32 12.01 12.48 -12.25
CA VAL A 32 11.50 11.19 -11.77
C VAL A 32 10.04 11.09 -12.17
N THR A 33 9.65 9.98 -12.80
CA THR A 33 8.26 9.75 -13.22
C THR A 33 7.41 9.18 -12.09
N ALA A 34 7.98 8.26 -11.32
CA ALA A 34 7.25 7.62 -10.22
C ALA A 34 8.16 7.30 -9.02
N VAL A 35 7.60 7.35 -7.83
CA VAL A 35 8.20 6.78 -6.63
C VAL A 35 7.43 5.53 -6.22
N GLN A 36 8.15 4.46 -5.89
CA GLN A 36 7.54 3.24 -5.38
C GLN A 36 7.80 3.12 -3.88
N ASN A 37 6.75 3.30 -3.07
CA ASN A 37 6.82 3.21 -1.63
C ASN A 37 5.72 2.28 -1.07
N ARG A 38 5.95 1.80 0.15
CA ARG A 38 4.93 1.02 0.85
C ARG A 38 3.73 1.89 1.19
N TYR A 39 2.54 1.45 0.79
CA TYR A 39 1.31 2.17 1.14
C TYR A 39 0.12 1.22 1.24
N SER A 40 -0.66 1.38 2.28
CA SER A 40 -1.91 0.67 2.54
C SER A 40 -2.64 1.34 3.70
N MET A 41 -3.88 0.96 3.98
CA MET A 41 -4.59 1.37 5.20
C MET A 41 -3.79 1.12 6.49
N MET A 42 -2.91 0.11 6.50
CA MET A 42 -2.05 -0.25 7.65
C MET A 42 -0.70 0.48 7.65
N TYR A 43 -0.35 1.21 6.61
CA TYR A 43 0.93 1.91 6.50
C TYR A 43 0.78 3.18 5.67
N ARG A 44 0.69 4.33 6.34
CA ARG A 44 0.42 5.64 5.74
C ARG A 44 1.56 6.65 5.91
N ASP A 45 2.74 6.20 6.35
CA ASP A 45 3.87 7.09 6.69
C ASP A 45 4.36 7.94 5.50
N TYR A 46 4.08 7.48 4.27
CA TYR A 46 4.47 8.19 3.05
C TYR A 46 3.42 9.21 2.55
N GLU A 47 2.26 9.36 3.19
CA GLU A 47 1.30 10.43 2.85
C GLU A 47 1.93 11.82 2.99
N LYS A 48 2.92 11.97 3.86
CA LYS A 48 3.73 13.20 3.98
C LYS A 48 4.47 13.61 2.71
N LEU A 49 4.68 12.68 1.76
CA LEU A 49 5.28 12.99 0.46
C LEU A 49 4.26 13.51 -0.57
N PHE A 50 2.97 13.36 -0.32
CA PHE A 50 1.95 13.73 -1.31
C PHE A 50 2.08 15.17 -1.81
N PRO A 51 2.33 16.18 -0.96
CA PRO A 51 2.53 17.55 -1.45
C PRO A 51 3.68 17.69 -2.44
N VAL A 52 4.83 17.04 -2.19
CA VAL A 52 5.98 17.12 -3.10
C VAL A 52 5.76 16.30 -4.37
N LEU A 53 4.99 15.21 -4.30
CA LEU A 53 4.64 14.42 -5.49
C LEU A 53 3.72 15.24 -6.43
N GLU A 54 2.77 15.98 -5.88
CA GLU A 54 1.91 16.91 -6.64
C GLU A 54 2.70 18.05 -7.23
N GLU A 55 3.58 18.69 -6.44
CA GLU A 55 4.46 19.78 -6.89
C GLU A 55 5.33 19.36 -8.08
N LEU A 56 5.91 18.15 -8.02
CA LEU A 56 6.86 17.65 -9.02
C LEU A 56 6.21 16.78 -10.10
N ASN A 57 4.89 16.61 -10.08
CA ASN A 57 4.13 15.74 -10.99
C ASN A 57 4.67 14.30 -11.04
N ILE A 58 4.88 13.69 -9.87
CA ILE A 58 5.43 12.35 -9.72
C ILE A 58 4.32 11.38 -9.30
N GLY A 59 4.16 10.27 -10.03
CA GLY A 59 3.24 9.19 -9.67
C GLY A 59 3.72 8.40 -8.45
N PHE A 60 2.77 7.78 -7.74
CA PHE A 60 3.04 6.96 -6.57
C PHE A 60 2.65 5.50 -6.81
N VAL A 61 3.62 4.60 -6.85
CA VAL A 61 3.41 3.16 -6.97
C VAL A 61 3.39 2.54 -5.57
N ALA A 62 2.22 2.02 -5.19
CA ALA A 62 1.99 1.52 -3.84
C ALA A 62 2.24 0.01 -3.75
N PHE A 63 3.36 -0.40 -3.13
CA PHE A 63 3.59 -1.82 -2.87
C PHE A 63 3.00 -2.26 -1.52
N SER A 64 2.76 -3.57 -1.38
CA SER A 64 2.07 -4.18 -0.22
C SER A 64 0.69 -3.57 0.09
N PRO A 65 -0.14 -3.27 -0.92
CA PRO A 65 -1.38 -2.50 -0.75
C PRO A 65 -2.41 -3.21 0.15
N LEU A 66 -2.38 -4.54 0.22
CA LEU A 66 -3.26 -5.35 1.06
C LEU A 66 -2.63 -5.78 2.39
N ALA A 67 -1.55 -5.13 2.84
CA ALA A 67 -0.84 -5.47 4.08
C ALA A 67 -0.54 -6.98 4.20
N ASN A 68 0.02 -7.57 3.13
CA ASN A 68 0.33 -9.00 3.01
C ASN A 68 -0.89 -9.93 3.14
N GLY A 69 -2.08 -9.42 2.83
CA GLY A 69 -3.34 -10.13 2.86
C GLY A 69 -4.18 -9.91 4.12
N LEU A 70 -3.72 -9.12 5.10
CA LEU A 70 -4.51 -8.77 6.28
C LEU A 70 -5.83 -8.09 5.88
N LEU A 71 -5.76 -7.13 4.96
CA LEU A 71 -6.91 -6.34 4.50
C LEU A 71 -7.85 -7.10 3.55
N SER A 72 -7.57 -8.38 3.26
CA SER A 72 -8.50 -9.22 2.50
C SER A 72 -9.55 -9.93 3.38
N ALA A 73 -9.49 -9.75 4.70
CA ALA A 73 -10.33 -10.42 5.71
C ALA A 73 -10.26 -11.98 5.68
N LYS A 74 -9.36 -12.57 4.89
CA LYS A 74 -9.19 -14.04 4.79
C LYS A 74 -8.53 -14.67 6.01
N TYR A 75 -7.84 -13.87 6.81
CA TYR A 75 -7.08 -14.31 7.97
C TYR A 75 -7.68 -13.76 9.25
N ASN A 76 -7.66 -14.57 10.30
CA ASN A 76 -8.15 -14.21 11.62
C ASN A 76 -7.19 -14.72 12.71
N LYS A 77 -7.50 -14.47 13.98
CA LYS A 77 -6.66 -14.86 15.12
C LYS A 77 -6.37 -16.37 15.24
N ASN A 78 -7.16 -17.21 14.58
CA ASN A 78 -6.98 -18.65 14.56
C ASN A 78 -6.17 -19.12 13.34
N SER A 79 -5.83 -18.22 12.42
CA SER A 79 -5.05 -18.57 11.24
C SER A 79 -3.63 -18.98 11.64
N LYS A 80 -3.18 -20.11 11.08
CA LYS A 80 -1.84 -20.64 11.31
C LYS A 80 -1.00 -20.45 10.05
N PHE A 81 0.21 -20.00 10.22
CA PHE A 81 1.20 -19.82 9.16
C PHE A 81 2.40 -20.71 9.44
N ASP A 82 2.79 -21.50 8.46
CA ASP A 82 3.96 -22.36 8.57
C ASP A 82 5.23 -21.51 8.67
N ALA A 83 6.01 -21.71 9.74
CA ALA A 83 7.18 -20.90 10.03
C ALA A 83 8.33 -21.10 9.02
N GLN A 84 8.34 -22.21 8.26
CA GLN A 84 9.40 -22.50 7.30
C GLN A 84 9.07 -21.98 5.90
N THR A 85 7.78 -21.91 5.54
CA THR A 85 7.34 -21.62 4.17
C THR A 85 6.52 -20.33 4.04
N ASP A 86 6.01 -19.79 5.16
CA ASP A 86 5.16 -18.59 5.15
C ASP A 86 5.73 -17.49 6.06
N TYR A 87 6.33 -16.48 5.44
CA TYR A 87 6.94 -15.35 6.14
C TYR A 87 5.97 -14.56 7.04
N ARG A 88 4.64 -14.73 6.88
CA ARG A 88 3.62 -14.11 7.74
C ARG A 88 3.68 -14.62 9.18
N SER A 89 4.21 -15.81 9.41
CA SER A 89 4.45 -16.37 10.73
C SER A 89 5.30 -15.45 11.62
N ALA A 90 6.25 -14.70 11.03
CA ALA A 90 7.13 -13.75 11.72
C ALA A 90 6.61 -12.30 11.70
N MET A 91 5.47 -12.03 11.06
CA MET A 91 4.97 -10.67 10.90
C MET A 91 4.08 -10.24 12.07
N PRO A 92 4.34 -9.10 12.72
CA PRO A 92 3.60 -8.65 13.90
C PRO A 92 2.13 -8.38 13.64
N GLN A 93 1.71 -8.03 12.42
CA GLN A 93 0.30 -7.82 12.08
C GLN A 93 -0.52 -9.12 12.02
N PHE A 94 0.11 -10.29 12.04
CA PHE A 94 -0.57 -11.59 12.05
C PHE A 94 -0.55 -12.27 13.42
N THR A 95 -0.20 -11.57 14.48
CA THR A 95 -0.36 -12.06 15.86
C THR A 95 -1.82 -11.97 16.31
N ALA A 96 -2.26 -12.85 17.23
CA ALA A 96 -3.62 -12.80 17.79
C ALA A 96 -3.96 -11.41 18.34
N ARG A 97 -3.03 -10.78 19.08
CA ARG A 97 -3.19 -9.42 19.59
C ARG A 97 -3.39 -8.37 18.49
N ALA A 98 -2.74 -8.55 17.34
CA ALA A 98 -2.91 -7.63 16.22
C ALA A 98 -4.28 -7.81 15.55
N PHE A 99 -4.76 -9.05 15.43
CA PHE A 99 -6.12 -9.31 14.95
C PHE A 99 -7.18 -8.67 15.85
N ASP A 100 -7.09 -8.85 17.19
CA ASP A 100 -8.03 -8.23 18.13
C ASP A 100 -8.03 -6.69 17.99
N LYS A 101 -6.87 -6.07 17.79
CA LYS A 101 -6.78 -4.61 17.59
C LYS A 101 -7.37 -4.11 16.28
N ASN A 102 -7.25 -4.91 15.23
CA ASN A 102 -7.72 -4.55 13.88
C ASN A 102 -9.14 -5.07 13.60
N GLU A 103 -9.76 -5.79 14.53
CA GLU A 103 -11.08 -6.42 14.34
C GLU A 103 -12.13 -5.41 13.86
N LYS A 104 -12.19 -4.22 14.47
CA LYS A 104 -13.16 -3.18 14.09
C LYS A 104 -12.96 -2.70 12.65
N LEU A 105 -11.72 -2.53 12.22
CA LEU A 105 -11.42 -2.17 10.84
C LEU A 105 -11.83 -3.27 9.88
N ILE A 106 -11.47 -4.51 10.18
CA ILE A 106 -11.79 -5.66 9.30
C ILE A 106 -13.31 -5.83 9.16
N ARG A 107 -14.06 -5.78 10.26
CA ARG A 107 -15.53 -5.83 10.22
C ARG A 107 -16.13 -4.69 9.39
N TYR A 108 -15.64 -3.48 9.58
CA TYR A 108 -16.12 -2.34 8.79
C TYR A 108 -15.85 -2.53 7.28
N LEU A 109 -14.69 -3.09 6.91
CA LEU A 109 -14.39 -3.41 5.52
C LEU A 109 -15.30 -4.53 4.97
N GLU A 110 -15.65 -5.52 5.79
CA GLU A 110 -16.60 -6.57 5.42
C GLU A 110 -18.00 -5.99 5.19
N GLU A 111 -18.52 -5.17 6.11
CA GLU A 111 -19.81 -4.50 5.99
C GLU A 111 -19.88 -3.59 4.76
N MET A 112 -18.82 -2.82 4.49
CA MET A 112 -18.76 -1.97 3.31
C MET A 112 -18.67 -2.79 2.03
N ALA A 113 -17.94 -3.90 2.04
CA ALA A 113 -17.82 -4.81 0.91
C ALA A 113 -19.17 -5.43 0.55
N ASP A 114 -19.94 -5.87 1.55
CA ASP A 114 -21.29 -6.41 1.35
C ASP A 114 -22.21 -5.34 0.74
N ASN A 115 -22.18 -4.11 1.25
CA ASN A 115 -23.00 -2.99 0.73
C ASN A 115 -22.64 -2.61 -0.73
N LYS A 116 -21.41 -2.85 -1.15
CA LYS A 116 -20.90 -2.51 -2.49
C LYS A 116 -20.84 -3.70 -3.45
N ASN A 117 -21.32 -4.89 -3.06
CA ASN A 117 -21.13 -6.13 -3.81
C ASN A 117 -19.66 -6.36 -4.21
N ALA A 118 -18.75 -6.08 -3.29
CA ALA A 118 -17.31 -6.16 -3.47
C ALA A 118 -16.67 -7.07 -2.41
N THR A 119 -15.35 -7.20 -2.43
CA THR A 119 -14.60 -7.86 -1.36
C THR A 119 -13.85 -6.83 -0.51
N PRO A 120 -13.49 -7.15 0.75
CA PRO A 120 -12.66 -6.28 1.59
C PRO A 120 -11.34 -5.89 0.93
N ALA A 121 -10.75 -6.78 0.12
CA ALA A 121 -9.57 -6.47 -0.67
C ALA A 121 -9.84 -5.39 -1.72
N GLN A 122 -10.98 -5.48 -2.42
CA GLN A 122 -11.38 -4.47 -3.40
C GLN A 122 -11.67 -3.13 -2.74
N ILE A 123 -12.36 -3.09 -1.59
CA ILE A 123 -12.58 -1.86 -0.82
C ILE A 123 -11.23 -1.22 -0.43
N SER A 124 -10.28 -2.02 0.04
CA SER A 124 -8.95 -1.52 0.43
C SER A 124 -8.17 -0.93 -0.74
N LEU A 125 -8.24 -1.53 -1.91
CA LEU A 125 -7.61 -1.02 -3.12
C LEU A 125 -8.34 0.21 -3.67
N ALA A 126 -9.68 0.18 -3.69
CA ALA A 126 -10.52 1.31 -4.12
C ALA A 126 -10.28 2.55 -3.25
N TRP A 127 -10.12 2.39 -1.92
CA TRP A 127 -9.75 3.48 -1.03
C TRP A 127 -8.43 4.14 -1.47
N MET A 128 -7.42 3.36 -1.85
CA MET A 128 -6.15 3.91 -2.31
C MET A 128 -6.29 4.69 -3.61
N LEU A 129 -7.07 4.17 -4.56
CA LEU A 129 -7.37 4.83 -5.83
C LEU A 129 -8.16 6.14 -5.62
N ALA A 130 -9.08 6.15 -4.65
CA ALA A 130 -9.86 7.33 -4.31
C ALA A 130 -9.06 8.42 -3.56
N LYS A 131 -7.92 8.07 -2.93
CA LYS A 131 -7.09 9.06 -2.21
C LYS A 131 -6.50 10.10 -3.16
N LYS A 132 -5.95 9.66 -4.28
CA LYS A 132 -5.32 10.52 -5.29
C LYS A 132 -5.27 9.81 -6.65
N PRO A 133 -5.53 10.52 -7.76
CA PRO A 133 -5.60 9.91 -9.09
C PRO A 133 -4.24 9.38 -9.62
N TRP A 134 -3.15 9.77 -8.98
CA TRP A 134 -1.80 9.37 -9.35
C TRP A 134 -1.24 8.24 -8.46
N ILE A 135 -2.06 7.63 -7.60
CA ILE A 135 -1.69 6.45 -6.82
C ILE A 135 -2.05 5.19 -7.61
N VAL A 136 -1.07 4.31 -7.81
CA VAL A 136 -1.23 3.02 -8.49
C VAL A 136 -0.84 1.88 -7.55
N PRO A 137 -1.79 1.15 -6.98
CA PRO A 137 -1.51 -0.02 -6.17
C PRO A 137 -1.01 -1.19 -7.03
N ILE A 138 -0.03 -1.95 -6.51
CA ILE A 138 0.50 -3.15 -7.17
C ILE A 138 0.27 -4.41 -6.31
N PRO A 139 -0.96 -4.93 -6.23
CA PRO A 139 -1.30 -6.13 -5.46
C PRO A 139 -0.75 -7.39 -6.13
N GLY A 140 0.32 -7.98 -5.56
CA GLY A 140 0.91 -9.20 -6.08
C GLY A 140 0.07 -10.44 -5.79
N THR A 141 -0.11 -11.32 -6.79
CA THR A 141 -0.79 -12.61 -6.63
C THR A 141 -0.26 -13.66 -7.62
N ARG A 142 -0.39 -14.94 -7.26
CA ARG A 142 -0.15 -16.09 -8.17
C ARG A 142 -1.44 -16.80 -8.54
N LYS A 143 -2.61 -16.31 -8.11
CA LYS A 143 -3.92 -16.91 -8.36
C LYS A 143 -4.69 -16.05 -9.34
N TYR A 144 -5.17 -16.65 -10.43
CA TYR A 144 -5.91 -15.96 -11.48
C TYR A 144 -7.15 -15.24 -10.94
N ASP A 145 -7.97 -15.92 -10.14
CA ASP A 145 -9.19 -15.32 -9.59
C ASP A 145 -8.90 -14.07 -8.76
N ARG A 146 -7.78 -14.07 -8.01
CA ARG A 146 -7.36 -12.89 -7.26
C ARG A 146 -6.80 -11.77 -8.14
N LEU A 147 -6.22 -12.10 -9.28
CA LEU A 147 -5.81 -11.08 -10.25
C LEU A 147 -7.04 -10.33 -10.77
N ILE A 148 -8.08 -11.07 -11.15
CA ILE A 148 -9.35 -10.49 -11.60
C ILE A 148 -10.03 -9.71 -10.45
N GLU A 149 -10.11 -10.28 -9.25
CA GLU A 149 -10.63 -9.60 -8.06
C GLU A 149 -9.92 -8.26 -7.82
N ASN A 150 -8.60 -8.27 -7.80
CA ASN A 150 -7.81 -7.06 -7.59
C ASN A 150 -8.00 -6.02 -8.72
N GLY A 151 -8.05 -6.47 -9.97
CA GLY A 151 -8.30 -5.58 -11.13
C GLY A 151 -9.64 -4.86 -11.05
N ARG A 152 -10.69 -5.60 -10.65
CA ARG A 152 -12.04 -5.03 -10.47
C ARG A 152 -12.17 -4.05 -9.30
N SER A 153 -11.14 -3.85 -8.50
CA SER A 153 -11.14 -2.78 -7.49
C SER A 153 -11.27 -1.38 -8.11
N ALA A 154 -10.89 -1.22 -9.38
CA ALA A 154 -11.04 0.02 -10.11
C ALA A 154 -12.52 0.35 -10.45
N ASP A 155 -13.39 -0.65 -10.42
CA ASP A 155 -14.83 -0.50 -10.69
C ASP A 155 -15.62 -0.18 -9.39
N VAL A 156 -14.94 -0.21 -8.22
CA VAL A 156 -15.57 0.06 -6.93
C VAL A 156 -15.49 1.55 -6.62
N GLU A 157 -16.62 2.23 -6.69
CA GLU A 157 -16.72 3.65 -6.35
C GLU A 157 -16.92 3.83 -4.85
N LEU A 158 -16.07 4.64 -4.23
CA LEU A 158 -16.23 5.13 -2.86
C LEU A 158 -16.55 6.62 -2.89
N THR A 159 -17.57 7.03 -2.12
CA THR A 159 -17.85 8.45 -1.94
C THR A 159 -16.78 9.12 -1.08
N GLU A 160 -16.70 10.45 -1.15
CA GLU A 160 -15.78 11.20 -0.29
C GLU A 160 -16.05 10.96 1.21
N GLU A 161 -17.32 10.79 1.60
CA GLU A 161 -17.73 10.51 2.97
C GLU A 161 -17.24 9.14 3.43
N GLU A 162 -17.34 8.13 2.56
CA GLU A 162 -16.84 6.77 2.86
C GLU A 162 -15.31 6.77 3.01
N VAL A 163 -14.59 7.47 2.15
CA VAL A 163 -13.13 7.63 2.27
C VAL A 163 -12.76 8.34 3.57
N LYS A 164 -13.45 9.45 3.92
CA LYS A 164 -13.25 10.17 5.17
C LYS A 164 -13.55 9.32 6.41
N GLU A 165 -14.58 8.46 6.35
CA GLU A 165 -14.89 7.56 7.47
C GLU A 165 -13.83 6.48 7.66
N ILE A 166 -13.35 5.89 6.56
CA ILE A 166 -12.19 4.97 6.61
C ILE A 166 -10.99 5.69 7.24
N ASP A 167 -10.65 6.89 6.79
CA ASP A 167 -9.52 7.67 7.31
C ASP A 167 -9.68 7.94 8.82
N ARG A 168 -10.87 8.33 9.29
CA ARG A 168 -11.15 8.52 10.72
C ARG A 168 -10.94 7.24 11.53
N MET A 169 -11.31 6.09 10.98
CA MET A 169 -11.06 4.80 11.64
C MET A 169 -9.58 4.49 11.71
N LEU A 170 -8.81 4.79 10.66
CA LEU A 170 -7.37 4.56 10.60
C LEU A 170 -6.58 5.49 11.54
N ASP A 171 -7.09 6.67 11.83
CA ASP A 171 -6.45 7.67 12.71
C ASP A 171 -6.65 7.38 14.21
N ARG A 172 -7.53 6.46 14.57
CA ARG A 172 -7.75 6.09 15.98
C ARG A 172 -6.51 5.43 16.59
N PRO A 173 -6.09 5.83 17.83
CA PRO A 173 -4.87 5.31 18.48
C PRO A 173 -4.83 3.80 18.71
N ALA A 174 -5.99 3.13 18.66
CA ALA A 174 -6.13 1.69 18.89
C ALA A 174 -5.67 0.85 17.69
N ASN A 175 -5.66 1.43 16.48
CA ASN A 175 -5.25 0.69 15.29
C ASN A 175 -3.73 0.54 15.29
N VAL A 176 -3.28 -0.70 15.15
CA VAL A 176 -1.85 -1.00 15.10
C VAL A 176 -1.29 -0.38 13.83
N ARG A 177 -0.57 0.72 13.97
CA ARG A 177 0.33 1.19 12.92
C ARG A 177 1.21 0.02 12.53
N GLY A 178 1.05 -0.46 11.30
CA GLY A 178 1.82 -1.58 10.79
C GLY A 178 3.31 -1.29 10.93
N ILE A 179 4.02 -2.26 11.46
CA ILE A 179 5.47 -2.47 11.47
C ILE A 179 6.31 -1.18 11.42
N ARG A 180 6.82 -0.75 12.58
CA ARG A 180 8.02 0.09 12.63
C ARG A 180 9.11 -0.60 11.79
N ARG A 181 9.70 0.16 10.89
CA ARG A 181 10.85 -0.18 10.06
C ARG A 181 11.81 -1.10 10.83
N VAL A 182 11.92 -2.36 10.46
CA VAL A 182 13.17 -3.09 10.70
C VAL A 182 14.18 -2.37 9.83
N LYS A 183 15.10 -1.62 10.45
CA LYS A 183 16.21 -1.01 9.74
C LYS A 183 16.98 -2.16 9.07
N SER A 184 16.75 -2.36 7.78
CA SER A 184 17.59 -3.23 6.98
C SER A 184 18.95 -2.55 6.93
N ARG A 185 19.89 -3.04 7.75
CA ARG A 185 21.31 -2.74 7.58
C ARG A 185 21.81 -3.50 6.35
N VAL A 186 21.43 -3.04 5.17
CA VAL A 186 22.17 -3.41 3.96
C VAL A 186 23.48 -2.62 4.03
N ARG A 187 24.53 -3.27 4.54
CA ARG A 187 25.89 -2.77 4.37
C ARG A 187 26.27 -3.06 2.93
N TYR A 188 26.26 -2.04 2.09
CA TYR A 188 27.04 -2.09 0.86
C TYR A 188 28.51 -2.23 1.27
N ARG A 189 29.14 -3.37 0.98
CA ARG A 189 30.59 -3.50 1.00
C ARG A 189 31.09 -2.80 -0.26
N ASN A 190 31.92 -1.79 -0.05
CA ASN A 190 32.76 -1.19 -1.09
C ASN A 190 33.69 -2.25 -1.71
#